data_ae34057a7af7b0b8ee2e44229bca973f
#
_entry.id   ae34057a7af7b0b8ee2e44229bca973f
#
_cell.length_a   1.000
_cell.length_b   1.000
_cell.length_c   1.000
_cell.angle_alpha   90.00
_cell.angle_beta   90.00
_cell.angle_gamma   90.00
#
_symmetry.space_group_name_H-M   'P 1'
#
loop_
_entity.id
_entity.type
_entity.pdbx_description
1 polymer ?
#
loop_
_entity_poly.entity_id
_entity_poly.type
_entity_poly.pdbx_seq_one_letter_code
_entity_poly.pdbx_strand_id
1 'polypeptide(L)'
;SARRSARAPARRAPAKPKQRQKRVRRTLPYEFKPDARRVSPFKSLRFTHLQWLQLLRWVCYTAICVLCLVVQDSIMSRIAIFGATTDLAVSAMLLIAVLEGSEVGSIFILIASTVFYFSGSAPGPYSVAMLTILGLAASLLRQAVWTRSRGSIVLCAGAAAFLYEIGLYVVGLFLGLTRWYRFPRFFFIGIFTALMIFPLYPIIYRIGQIGGYQWKE
;
A
#
# COMPACT_ATOMS: atom_id res chain seq x y z
N SER A 1 -1.41 6.03 93.30
CA SER A 1 -2.49 6.31 92.33
C SER A 1 -2.32 5.40 91.09
N ALA A 2 -3.14 4.31 91.06
CA ALA A 2 -3.12 3.33 90.03
C ALA A 2 -4.27 3.67 89.03
N ARG A 3 -3.94 3.96 87.78
CA ARG A 3 -4.93 4.03 86.68
C ARG A 3 -5.03 2.69 86.00
N ARG A 4 -6.11 1.98 86.24
CA ARG A 4 -6.54 0.80 85.47
C ARG A 4 -7.00 1.24 84.10
N SER A 5 -6.25 0.85 83.07
CA SER A 5 -6.64 0.95 81.68
C SER A 5 -7.61 -0.17 81.31
N ALA A 6 -8.87 0.18 81.07
CA ALA A 6 -9.90 -0.73 80.64
C ALA A 6 -9.70 -1.10 79.17
N ARG A 7 -9.36 -2.38 78.90
CA ARG A 7 -9.35 -2.96 77.55
C ARG A 7 -10.78 -3.11 77.04
N ALA A 8 -11.11 -2.41 75.97
CA ALA A 8 -12.36 -2.56 75.21
C ALA A 8 -12.37 -3.92 74.48
N PRO A 9 -13.51 -4.63 74.42
CA PRO A 9 -13.59 -5.91 73.76
C PRO A 9 -13.52 -5.75 72.20
N ALA A 10 -12.64 -6.56 71.61
CA ALA A 10 -12.47 -6.60 70.15
C ALA A 10 -13.80 -6.99 69.45
N ARG A 11 -14.33 -6.07 68.67
CA ARG A 11 -15.46 -6.30 67.79
C ARG A 11 -15.10 -7.39 66.74
N ARG A 12 -15.69 -8.59 66.85
CA ARG A 12 -15.57 -9.64 65.85
C ARG A 12 -16.19 -9.13 64.56
N ALA A 13 -15.37 -9.05 63.48
CA ALA A 13 -15.83 -8.72 62.14
C ALA A 13 -16.82 -9.80 61.62
N PRO A 14 -17.91 -9.43 60.97
CA PRO A 14 -18.89 -10.39 60.44
C PRO A 14 -18.21 -11.24 59.35
N ALA A 15 -18.40 -12.57 59.49
CA ALA A 15 -17.92 -13.55 58.55
C ALA A 15 -18.52 -13.31 57.16
N LYS A 16 -17.68 -13.13 56.14
CA LYS A 16 -18.11 -13.01 54.75
C LYS A 16 -18.94 -14.24 54.35
N PRO A 17 -20.11 -14.05 53.76
CA PRO A 17 -20.92 -15.17 53.28
C PRO A 17 -20.15 -15.96 52.24
N LYS A 18 -19.97 -17.27 52.45
CA LYS A 18 -19.39 -18.19 51.47
C LYS A 18 -20.23 -18.11 50.21
N GLN A 19 -19.70 -17.45 49.21
CA GLN A 19 -20.26 -17.47 47.85
C GLN A 19 -20.28 -18.94 47.39
N ARG A 20 -21.44 -19.51 47.41
CA ARG A 20 -21.75 -20.81 46.82
C ARG A 20 -21.48 -20.68 45.32
N GLN A 21 -20.28 -21.07 44.89
CA GLN A 21 -19.96 -21.19 43.47
C GLN A 21 -20.98 -22.13 42.85
N LYS A 22 -22.00 -21.57 42.23
CA LYS A 22 -22.86 -22.31 41.32
C LYS A 22 -21.91 -22.89 40.24
N ARG A 23 -21.65 -24.21 40.36
CA ARG A 23 -21.07 -24.94 39.23
C ARG A 23 -21.96 -24.70 38.03
N VAL A 24 -21.57 -23.72 37.22
CA VAL A 24 -22.12 -23.58 35.89
C VAL A 24 -21.75 -24.89 35.18
N ARG A 25 -22.74 -25.79 35.08
CA ARG A 25 -22.63 -26.90 34.13
C ARG A 25 -22.28 -26.25 32.81
N ARG A 26 -21.01 -26.38 32.41
CA ARG A 26 -20.62 -26.14 31.03
C ARG A 26 -21.43 -27.11 30.19
N THR A 27 -22.56 -26.66 29.69
CA THR A 27 -23.21 -27.30 28.56
C THR A 27 -22.13 -27.30 27.50
N LEU A 28 -21.68 -28.49 27.12
CA LEU A 28 -20.70 -28.67 26.04
C LEU A 28 -21.15 -27.85 24.85
N PRO A 29 -20.22 -27.16 24.20
CA PRO A 29 -20.58 -26.28 23.12
C PRO A 29 -21.28 -27.10 22.05
N TYR A 30 -22.46 -26.61 21.71
CA TYR A 30 -23.10 -26.74 20.44
C TYR A 30 -22.32 -27.63 19.46
N GLU A 31 -22.81 -28.86 19.33
CA GLU A 31 -22.33 -29.80 18.33
C GLU A 31 -22.57 -29.14 16.97
N PHE A 32 -21.49 -28.68 16.36
CA PHE A 32 -21.51 -27.99 15.08
C PHE A 32 -21.99 -29.02 14.04
N LYS A 33 -23.29 -29.18 13.89
CA LYS A 33 -23.85 -29.86 12.73
C LYS A 33 -23.62 -28.94 11.53
N PRO A 34 -22.72 -29.32 10.61
CA PRO A 34 -22.60 -28.56 9.40
C PRO A 34 -23.95 -28.54 8.70
N ASP A 35 -24.51 -27.35 8.59
CA ASP A 35 -25.80 -27.16 7.92
C ASP A 35 -25.62 -27.67 6.48
N ALA A 36 -26.16 -28.87 6.23
CA ALA A 36 -26.12 -29.51 4.90
C ALA A 36 -27.04 -28.80 3.89
N ARG A 37 -27.34 -27.52 4.12
CA ARG A 37 -27.99 -26.69 3.12
C ARG A 37 -27.00 -26.53 1.98
N ARG A 38 -27.29 -27.20 0.87
CA ARG A 38 -26.63 -26.97 -0.42
C ARG A 38 -26.69 -25.47 -0.69
N VAL A 39 -25.64 -24.76 -0.32
CA VAL A 39 -25.46 -23.35 -0.68
C VAL A 39 -25.33 -23.36 -2.20
N SER A 40 -26.34 -22.90 -2.91
CA SER A 40 -26.26 -22.80 -4.37
C SER A 40 -25.03 -21.92 -4.67
N PRO A 41 -24.11 -22.34 -5.56
CA PRO A 41 -22.86 -21.62 -5.83
C PRO A 41 -23.11 -20.19 -6.28
N PHE A 42 -24.26 -19.88 -6.81
CA PHE A 42 -24.67 -18.52 -7.21
C PHE A 42 -25.02 -17.59 -6.05
N LYS A 43 -25.32 -18.08 -4.83
CA LYS A 43 -25.55 -17.22 -3.66
C LYS A 43 -24.27 -16.69 -3.04
N SER A 44 -23.13 -17.32 -3.30
CA SER A 44 -21.82 -16.84 -2.83
C SER A 44 -21.28 -15.64 -3.65
N LEU A 45 -21.86 -15.33 -4.79
CA LEU A 45 -21.49 -14.21 -5.66
C LEU A 45 -22.14 -12.86 -5.26
N ARG A 46 -22.86 -12.80 -4.16
CA ARG A 46 -23.29 -11.50 -3.62
C ARG A 46 -22.06 -10.82 -2.96
N PHE A 47 -21.39 -10.01 -3.76
CA PHE A 47 -20.35 -9.14 -3.22
C PHE A 47 -20.91 -8.32 -2.06
N THR A 48 -20.25 -8.40 -0.91
CA THR A 48 -20.56 -7.54 0.22
C THR A 48 -20.26 -6.10 -0.21
N HIS A 49 -21.00 -5.11 0.30
CA HIS A 49 -20.80 -3.70 -0.02
C HIS A 49 -19.33 -3.25 0.11
N LEU A 50 -18.60 -3.81 1.09
CA LEU A 50 -17.17 -3.56 1.27
C LEU A 50 -16.31 -4.12 0.13
N GLN A 51 -16.64 -5.30 -0.38
CA GLN A 51 -15.93 -5.90 -1.52
C GLN A 51 -16.17 -5.10 -2.81
N TRP A 52 -17.37 -4.55 -2.96
CA TRP A 52 -17.70 -3.66 -4.09
C TRP A 52 -16.87 -2.38 -4.07
N LEU A 53 -16.71 -1.77 -2.90
CA LEU A 53 -15.89 -0.58 -2.72
C LEU A 53 -14.40 -0.87 -2.96
N GLN A 54 -13.90 -2.03 -2.51
CA GLN A 54 -12.53 -2.46 -2.82
C GLN A 54 -12.32 -2.66 -4.32
N LEU A 55 -13.25 -3.32 -5.00
CA LEU A 55 -13.18 -3.50 -6.44
C LEU A 55 -13.21 -2.16 -7.18
N LEU A 56 -14.08 -1.24 -6.75
CA LEU A 56 -14.14 0.11 -7.32
C LEU A 56 -12.80 0.84 -7.18
N ARG A 57 -12.15 0.73 -6.02
CA ARG A 57 -10.82 1.32 -5.79
C ARG A 57 -9.79 0.79 -6.79
N TRP A 58 -9.75 -0.53 -7.01
CA TRP A 58 -8.82 -1.15 -7.96
C TRP A 58 -9.11 -0.73 -9.40
N VAL A 59 -10.37 -0.64 -9.78
CA VAL A 59 -10.77 -0.12 -11.09
C VAL A 59 -10.33 1.34 -11.26
N CYS A 60 -10.48 2.18 -10.24
CA CYS A 60 -10.02 3.56 -10.27
C CYS A 60 -8.49 3.66 -10.40
N TYR A 61 -7.73 2.83 -9.68
CA TYR A 61 -6.26 2.80 -9.82
C TYR A 61 -5.83 2.39 -11.22
N THR A 62 -6.45 1.35 -11.76
CA THR A 62 -6.17 0.90 -13.13
C THR A 62 -6.53 1.99 -14.15
N ALA A 63 -7.67 2.64 -13.98
CA ALA A 63 -8.10 3.73 -14.86
C ALA A 63 -7.12 4.91 -14.82
N ILE A 64 -6.60 5.29 -13.65
CA ILE A 64 -5.58 6.33 -13.55
C ILE A 64 -4.27 5.90 -14.22
N CYS A 65 -3.80 4.68 -14.02
CA CYS A 65 -2.60 4.20 -14.69
C CYS A 65 -2.76 4.25 -16.22
N VAL A 66 -3.89 3.80 -16.75
CA VAL A 66 -4.18 3.89 -18.19
C VAL A 66 -4.26 5.34 -18.65
N LEU A 67 -4.91 6.22 -17.89
CA LEU A 67 -4.96 7.65 -18.20
C LEU A 67 -3.56 8.27 -18.24
N CYS A 68 -2.72 7.95 -17.25
CA CYS A 68 -1.33 8.42 -17.21
C CYS A 68 -0.53 7.91 -18.41
N LEU A 69 -0.72 6.66 -18.85
CA LEU A 69 -0.12 6.13 -20.08
C LEU A 69 -0.54 6.92 -21.31
N VAL A 70 -1.86 7.14 -21.48
CA VAL A 70 -2.37 7.89 -22.63
C VAL A 70 -1.85 9.34 -22.64
N VAL A 71 -1.83 9.99 -21.48
CA VAL A 71 -1.29 11.35 -21.36
C VAL A 71 0.22 11.37 -21.64
N GLN A 72 0.98 10.40 -21.15
CA GLN A 72 2.39 10.25 -21.40
C GLN A 72 2.68 10.12 -22.90
N ASP A 73 1.99 9.19 -23.57
CA ASP A 73 2.24 8.93 -25.00
C ASP A 73 1.73 10.04 -25.92
N SER A 74 0.61 10.70 -25.55
CA SER A 74 -0.01 11.73 -26.38
C SER A 74 0.59 13.12 -26.18
N ILE A 75 0.89 13.50 -24.93
CA ILE A 75 1.26 14.87 -24.55
C ILE A 75 2.75 14.95 -24.18
N MET A 76 3.20 14.11 -23.24
CA MET A 76 4.56 14.22 -22.70
C MET A 76 5.62 13.82 -23.73
N SER A 77 5.31 12.92 -24.65
CA SER A 77 6.20 12.58 -25.77
C SER A 77 6.50 13.74 -26.69
N ARG A 78 5.59 14.73 -26.76
CA ARG A 78 5.77 15.96 -27.57
C ARG A 78 6.46 17.09 -26.81
N ILE A 79 6.40 17.08 -25.48
CA ILE A 79 6.98 18.11 -24.61
C ILE A 79 8.30 17.56 -24.04
N ALA A 80 9.34 17.56 -24.86
CA ALA A 80 10.68 17.20 -24.40
C ALA A 80 11.38 18.44 -23.85
N ILE A 81 11.48 18.58 -22.52
CA ILE A 81 12.24 19.62 -21.86
C ILE A 81 13.70 19.13 -21.78
N PHE A 82 14.65 19.81 -22.42
CA PHE A 82 16.04 19.36 -22.55
C PHE A 82 16.23 17.97 -23.19
N GLY A 83 15.25 17.51 -24.00
CA GLY A 83 15.25 16.17 -24.58
C GLY A 83 14.87 15.07 -23.59
N ALA A 84 14.43 15.45 -22.38
CA ALA A 84 13.91 14.55 -21.36
C ALA A 84 12.38 14.50 -21.43
N THR A 85 11.82 13.32 -21.43
CA THR A 85 10.38 13.06 -21.30
C THR A 85 10.10 12.54 -19.89
N THR A 86 8.95 12.86 -19.34
CA THR A 86 8.57 12.39 -17.99
C THR A 86 7.80 11.08 -18.09
N ASP A 87 8.14 10.11 -17.25
CA ASP A 87 7.43 8.83 -17.17
C ASP A 87 6.31 8.90 -16.12
N LEU A 88 5.19 9.50 -16.55
CA LEU A 88 4.03 9.75 -15.70
C LEU A 88 3.39 8.45 -15.20
N ALA A 89 3.35 7.42 -16.05
CA ALA A 89 2.79 6.11 -15.69
C ALA A 89 3.61 5.43 -14.61
N VAL A 90 4.94 5.48 -14.70
CA VAL A 90 5.86 4.95 -13.67
C VAL A 90 5.65 5.64 -12.33
N SER A 91 5.51 6.99 -12.34
CA SER A 91 5.22 7.77 -11.14
C SER A 91 3.91 7.33 -10.47
N ALA A 92 2.85 7.11 -11.27
CA ALA A 92 1.56 6.67 -10.77
C ALA A 92 1.63 5.25 -10.17
N MET A 93 2.27 4.30 -10.88
CA MET A 93 2.40 2.91 -10.44
C MET A 93 3.19 2.80 -9.13
N LEU A 94 4.33 3.49 -9.02
CA LEU A 94 5.16 3.49 -7.82
C LEU A 94 4.43 4.14 -6.64
N LEU A 95 3.72 5.24 -6.88
CA LEU A 95 2.95 5.91 -5.84
C LEU A 95 1.82 5.02 -5.30
N ILE A 96 1.10 4.31 -6.17
CA ILE A 96 0.05 3.36 -5.75
C ILE A 96 0.67 2.21 -4.96
N ALA A 97 1.79 1.64 -5.41
CA ALA A 97 2.48 0.56 -4.71
C ALA A 97 2.91 0.96 -3.30
N VAL A 98 3.47 2.17 -3.16
CA VAL A 98 3.88 2.71 -1.85
C VAL A 98 2.65 3.01 -0.96
N LEU A 99 1.53 3.46 -1.52
CA LEU A 99 0.30 3.72 -0.76
C LEU A 99 -0.35 2.45 -0.24
N GLU A 100 -0.50 1.43 -1.07
CA GLU A 100 -1.17 0.17 -0.69
C GLU A 100 -0.30 -0.73 0.22
N GLY A 101 1.00 -0.49 0.25
CA GLY A 101 1.93 -1.24 1.10
C GLY A 101 2.54 -2.47 0.42
N SER A 102 3.39 -3.21 1.18
CA SER A 102 4.26 -4.25 0.58
C SER A 102 3.50 -5.45 0.01
N GLU A 103 2.45 -5.91 0.69
CA GLU A 103 1.73 -7.13 0.25
C GLU A 103 0.92 -6.89 -1.01
N VAL A 104 0.02 -5.93 -0.96
CA VAL A 104 -0.94 -5.66 -2.03
C VAL A 104 -0.32 -4.80 -3.12
N GLY A 105 0.52 -3.83 -2.73
CA GLY A 105 1.24 -2.95 -3.64
C GLY A 105 2.24 -3.68 -4.52
N SER A 106 2.93 -4.74 -4.02
CA SER A 106 3.85 -5.54 -4.83
C SER A 106 3.14 -6.34 -5.92
N ILE A 107 1.98 -6.92 -5.60
CA ILE A 107 1.17 -7.64 -6.60
C ILE A 107 0.67 -6.66 -7.67
N PHE A 108 0.19 -5.49 -7.22
CA PHE A 108 -0.29 -4.47 -8.14
C PHE A 108 0.80 -4.00 -9.10
N ILE A 109 1.99 -3.66 -8.58
CA ILE A 109 3.07 -3.14 -9.43
C ILE A 109 3.61 -4.20 -10.40
N LEU A 110 3.60 -5.48 -10.02
CA LEU A 110 3.97 -6.57 -10.91
C LEU A 110 2.99 -6.67 -12.10
N ILE A 111 1.69 -6.61 -11.82
CA ILE A 111 0.65 -6.65 -12.87
C ILE A 111 0.72 -5.38 -13.71
N ALA A 112 0.78 -4.20 -13.09
CA ALA A 112 0.81 -2.92 -13.77
C ALA A 112 2.06 -2.75 -14.65
N SER A 113 3.25 -3.17 -14.18
CA SER A 113 4.48 -3.13 -14.95
C SER A 113 4.46 -4.10 -16.13
N THR A 114 3.80 -5.25 -15.97
CA THR A 114 3.60 -6.21 -17.06
C THR A 114 2.69 -5.61 -18.15
N VAL A 115 1.58 -4.98 -17.75
CA VAL A 115 0.70 -4.26 -18.70
C VAL A 115 1.44 -3.11 -19.37
N PHE A 116 2.25 -2.35 -18.62
CA PHE A 116 3.09 -1.29 -19.14
C PHE A 116 4.08 -1.79 -20.20
N TYR A 117 4.66 -2.96 -19.98
CA TYR A 117 5.53 -3.58 -20.98
C TYR A 117 4.77 -3.98 -22.26
N PHE A 118 3.59 -4.60 -22.11
CA PHE A 118 2.79 -4.98 -23.27
C PHE A 118 2.18 -3.80 -24.04
N SER A 119 2.03 -2.64 -23.39
CA SER A 119 1.60 -1.41 -24.09
C SER A 119 2.66 -0.85 -25.06
N GLY A 120 3.89 -1.39 -25.02
CA GLY A 120 5.00 -0.90 -25.84
C GLY A 120 5.67 0.39 -25.34
N SER A 121 5.20 0.97 -24.23
CA SER A 121 5.77 2.19 -23.65
C SER A 121 7.03 1.91 -22.82
N ALA A 122 7.24 0.66 -22.40
CA ALA A 122 8.39 0.27 -21.60
C ALA A 122 9.65 0.05 -22.49
N PRO A 123 10.84 0.43 -22.02
CA PRO A 123 12.07 0.30 -22.81
C PRO A 123 12.56 -1.14 -23.00
N GLY A 124 12.00 -2.11 -22.27
CA GLY A 124 12.37 -3.51 -22.40
C GLY A 124 11.84 -4.38 -21.26
N PRO A 125 11.97 -5.71 -21.32
CA PRO A 125 11.43 -6.63 -20.32
C PRO A 125 12.08 -6.46 -18.93
N TYR A 126 13.31 -5.95 -18.87
CA TYR A 126 14.00 -5.63 -17.61
C TYR A 126 13.31 -4.51 -16.81
N SER A 127 12.53 -3.67 -17.47
CA SER A 127 11.75 -2.61 -16.81
C SER A 127 10.70 -3.17 -15.86
N VAL A 128 10.10 -4.32 -16.19
CA VAL A 128 9.12 -5.01 -15.31
C VAL A 128 9.78 -5.43 -14.00
N ALA A 129 10.94 -6.07 -14.09
CA ALA A 129 11.69 -6.49 -12.90
C ALA A 129 12.14 -5.30 -12.06
N MET A 130 12.67 -4.25 -12.70
CA MET A 130 13.12 -3.03 -12.03
C MET A 130 11.97 -2.32 -11.29
N LEU A 131 10.83 -2.12 -11.95
CA LEU A 131 9.65 -1.51 -11.33
C LEU A 131 9.13 -2.32 -10.16
N THR A 132 9.06 -3.65 -10.31
CA THR A 132 8.58 -4.53 -9.25
C THR A 132 9.50 -4.50 -8.03
N ILE A 133 10.82 -4.61 -8.25
CA ILE A 133 11.81 -4.59 -7.17
C ILE A 133 11.80 -3.23 -6.46
N LEU A 134 11.81 -2.13 -7.20
CA LEU A 134 11.83 -0.78 -6.61
C LEU A 134 10.51 -0.44 -5.91
N GLY A 135 9.38 -0.84 -6.45
CA GLY A 135 8.09 -0.64 -5.81
C GLY A 135 7.95 -1.44 -4.51
N LEU A 136 8.43 -2.70 -4.50
CA LEU A 136 8.50 -3.51 -3.29
C LEU A 136 9.46 -2.88 -2.27
N ALA A 137 10.67 -2.53 -2.68
CA ALA A 137 11.67 -1.91 -1.80
C ALA A 137 11.16 -0.59 -1.19
N ALA A 138 10.54 0.28 -2.00
CA ALA A 138 10.00 1.56 -1.53
C ALA A 138 8.83 1.36 -0.54
N SER A 139 7.97 0.37 -0.78
CA SER A 139 6.86 0.05 0.11
C SER A 139 7.35 -0.54 1.45
N LEU A 140 8.36 -1.41 1.42
CA LEU A 140 9.02 -1.96 2.61
C LEU A 140 9.76 -0.87 3.39
N LEU A 141 10.51 -0.01 2.71
CA LEU A 141 11.26 1.09 3.34
C LEU A 141 10.31 2.04 4.07
N ARG A 142 9.17 2.37 3.45
CA ARG A 142 8.13 3.16 4.09
C ARG A 142 7.61 2.51 5.37
N GLN A 143 7.41 1.18 5.37
CA GLN A 143 6.91 0.46 6.55
C GLN A 143 7.94 0.36 7.66
N ALA A 144 9.22 0.19 7.31
CA ALA A 144 10.29 -0.07 8.26
C ALA A 144 10.85 1.20 8.93
N VAL A 145 10.97 2.30 8.18
CA VAL A 145 11.80 3.43 8.63
C VAL A 145 10.97 4.67 8.98
N TRP A 146 9.81 4.87 8.38
CA TRP A 146 9.13 6.15 8.47
C TRP A 146 7.71 6.08 8.99
N THR A 147 7.44 6.99 9.92
CA THR A 147 6.09 7.30 10.40
C THR A 147 5.19 7.68 9.21
N ARG A 148 3.89 7.41 9.35
CA ARG A 148 2.84 7.60 8.33
C ARG A 148 2.61 9.04 7.85
N SER A 149 3.66 9.86 7.72
CA SER A 149 3.54 11.23 7.24
C SER A 149 3.35 11.27 5.72
N ARG A 150 2.57 12.23 5.24
CA ARG A 150 2.34 12.45 3.79
C ARG A 150 3.64 12.67 3.02
N GLY A 151 4.56 13.40 3.63
CA GLY A 151 5.88 13.66 3.06
C GLY A 151 6.71 12.39 2.85
N SER A 152 6.60 11.43 3.76
CA SER A 152 7.29 10.14 3.65
C SER A 152 6.86 9.35 2.41
N ILE A 153 5.56 9.33 2.12
CA ILE A 153 5.01 8.62 0.96
C ILE A 153 5.54 9.21 -0.34
N VAL A 154 5.45 10.53 -0.46
CA VAL A 154 5.91 11.25 -1.67
C VAL A 154 7.41 11.09 -1.85
N LEU A 155 8.18 11.14 -0.78
CA LEU A 155 9.63 11.01 -0.83
C LEU A 155 10.06 9.58 -1.18
N CYS A 156 9.44 8.54 -0.59
CA CYS A 156 9.74 7.16 -0.94
C CYS A 156 9.38 6.84 -2.40
N ALA A 157 8.19 7.27 -2.85
CA ALA A 157 7.79 7.08 -4.23
C ALA A 157 8.66 7.87 -5.20
N GLY A 158 9.02 9.11 -4.85
CA GLY A 158 9.93 9.96 -5.64
C GLY A 158 11.33 9.39 -5.76
N ALA A 159 11.88 8.91 -4.65
CA ALA A 159 13.19 8.25 -4.66
C ALA A 159 13.16 6.97 -5.51
N ALA A 160 12.10 6.16 -5.42
CA ALA A 160 11.95 4.96 -6.22
C ALA A 160 11.84 5.29 -7.72
N ALA A 161 11.09 6.34 -8.09
CA ALA A 161 10.96 6.79 -9.47
C ALA A 161 12.31 7.29 -10.01
N PHE A 162 13.04 8.07 -9.25
CA PHE A 162 14.37 8.52 -9.61
C PHE A 162 15.35 7.36 -9.77
N LEU A 163 15.36 6.41 -8.83
CA LEU A 163 16.20 5.21 -8.88
C LEU A 163 15.83 4.31 -10.07
N TYR A 164 14.57 4.27 -10.47
CA TYR A 164 14.14 3.54 -11.65
C TYR A 164 14.83 4.07 -12.90
N GLU A 165 14.82 5.39 -13.12
CA GLU A 165 15.44 6.00 -14.29
C GLU A 165 16.96 5.80 -14.32
N ILE A 166 17.61 5.96 -13.16
CA ILE A 166 19.05 5.69 -13.04
C ILE A 166 19.35 4.20 -13.30
N GLY A 167 18.51 3.31 -12.79
CA GLY A 167 18.63 1.88 -13.03
C GLY A 167 18.47 1.51 -14.50
N LEU A 168 17.51 2.11 -15.20
CA LEU A 168 17.36 1.96 -16.66
C LEU A 168 18.61 2.41 -17.42
N TYR A 169 19.18 3.55 -17.00
CA TYR A 169 20.43 4.04 -17.57
C TYR A 169 21.57 3.02 -17.38
N VAL A 170 21.75 2.51 -16.16
CA VAL A 170 22.80 1.54 -15.81
C VAL A 170 22.62 0.25 -16.61
N VAL A 171 21.41 -0.32 -16.62
CA VAL A 171 21.11 -1.53 -17.40
C VAL A 171 21.32 -1.28 -18.91
N GLY A 172 20.86 -0.14 -19.41
CA GLY A 172 21.08 0.26 -20.80
C GLY A 172 22.55 0.40 -21.18
N LEU A 173 23.39 0.84 -20.22
CA LEU A 173 24.84 0.94 -20.41
C LEU A 173 25.47 -0.46 -20.52
N PHE A 174 25.11 -1.37 -19.60
CA PHE A 174 25.60 -2.76 -19.62
C PHE A 174 25.19 -3.52 -20.88
N LEU A 175 23.99 -3.25 -21.39
CA LEU A 175 23.49 -3.86 -22.63
C LEU A 175 24.01 -3.18 -23.89
N GLY A 176 24.82 -2.13 -23.78
CA GLY A 176 25.33 -1.36 -24.92
C GLY A 176 24.27 -0.51 -25.64
N LEU A 177 23.07 -0.37 -25.08
CA LEU A 177 21.97 0.39 -25.65
C LEU A 177 22.10 1.90 -25.40
N THR A 178 22.89 2.29 -24.40
CA THR A 178 23.08 3.68 -23.98
C THR A 178 24.58 4.00 -23.88
N ARG A 179 24.92 5.26 -24.09
CA ARG A 179 26.31 5.76 -24.00
C ARG A 179 26.48 6.70 -22.81
N TRP A 180 27.70 6.82 -22.27
CA TRP A 180 28.05 7.63 -21.11
C TRP A 180 27.58 9.09 -21.18
N TYR A 181 27.68 9.73 -22.36
CA TYR A 181 27.29 11.13 -22.54
C TYR A 181 25.79 11.39 -22.41
N ARG A 182 24.93 10.32 -22.37
CA ARG A 182 23.48 10.44 -22.17
C ARG A 182 23.07 10.47 -20.70
N PHE A 183 23.99 10.32 -19.76
CA PHE A 183 23.72 10.35 -18.32
C PHE A 183 22.90 11.58 -17.89
N PRO A 184 23.24 12.83 -18.28
CA PRO A 184 22.47 14.00 -17.86
C PRO A 184 20.99 13.92 -18.26
N ARG A 185 20.70 13.35 -19.43
CA ARG A 185 19.32 13.18 -19.90
C ARG A 185 18.51 12.27 -18.95
N PHE A 186 19.04 11.10 -18.59
CA PHE A 186 18.36 10.19 -17.66
C PHE A 186 18.23 10.78 -16.27
N PHE A 187 19.21 11.53 -15.83
CA PHE A 187 19.16 12.25 -14.56
C PHE A 187 18.00 13.27 -14.52
N PHE A 188 17.84 14.08 -15.58
CA PHE A 188 16.71 15.01 -15.68
C PHE A 188 15.37 14.29 -15.82
N ILE A 189 15.29 13.18 -16.57
CA ILE A 189 14.09 12.35 -16.65
C ILE A 189 13.70 11.89 -15.24
N GLY A 190 14.64 11.36 -14.45
CA GLY A 190 14.40 10.91 -13.09
C GLY A 190 13.89 12.03 -12.17
N ILE A 191 14.46 13.23 -12.25
CA ILE A 191 13.98 14.39 -11.48
C ILE A 191 12.55 14.77 -11.89
N PHE A 192 12.25 14.88 -13.17
CA PHE A 192 10.92 15.24 -13.65
C PHE A 192 9.89 14.17 -13.31
N THR A 193 10.25 12.89 -13.45
CA THR A 193 9.38 11.77 -13.06
C THR A 193 9.09 11.79 -11.55
N ALA A 194 10.09 12.02 -10.72
CA ALA A 194 9.91 12.19 -9.27
C ALA A 194 9.03 13.41 -8.93
N LEU A 195 9.19 14.51 -9.65
CA LEU A 195 8.41 15.74 -9.44
C LEU A 195 6.92 15.54 -9.77
N MET A 196 6.59 14.70 -10.76
CA MET A 196 5.22 14.40 -11.14
C MET A 196 4.43 13.65 -10.07
N ILE A 197 5.09 13.10 -9.07
CA ILE A 197 4.43 12.46 -7.92
C ILE A 197 3.65 13.49 -7.08
N PHE A 198 4.13 14.74 -6.98
CA PHE A 198 3.46 15.78 -6.22
C PHE A 198 2.01 16.05 -6.69
N PRO A 199 1.75 16.32 -7.97
CA PRO A 199 0.39 16.52 -8.45
C PRO A 199 -0.44 15.23 -8.49
N LEU A 200 0.17 14.05 -8.65
CA LEU A 200 -0.53 12.78 -8.64
C LEU A 200 -0.96 12.35 -7.24
N TYR A 201 -0.17 12.70 -6.22
CA TYR A 201 -0.40 12.29 -4.84
C TYR A 201 -1.83 12.60 -4.34
N PRO A 202 -2.37 13.84 -4.43
CA PRO A 202 -3.70 14.14 -3.90
C PRO A 202 -4.81 13.36 -4.61
N ILE A 203 -4.64 13.05 -5.89
CA ILE A 203 -5.61 12.30 -6.69
C ILE A 203 -5.64 10.84 -6.25
N ILE A 204 -4.48 10.20 -6.24
CA ILE A 204 -4.33 8.78 -5.87
C ILE A 204 -4.66 8.57 -4.39
N TYR A 205 -4.29 9.50 -3.51
CA TYR A 205 -4.62 9.45 -2.10
C TYR A 205 -6.14 9.47 -1.84
N ARG A 206 -6.90 10.33 -2.55
CA ARG A 206 -8.37 10.37 -2.44
C ARG A 206 -9.01 9.05 -2.87
N ILE A 207 -8.49 8.41 -3.90
CA ILE A 207 -8.98 7.11 -4.36
C ILE A 207 -8.67 6.03 -3.33
N GLY A 208 -7.50 6.06 -2.70
CA GLY A 208 -7.13 5.14 -1.64
C GLY A 208 -8.07 5.17 -0.43
N GLN A 209 -8.77 6.29 -0.22
CA GLN A 209 -9.78 6.41 0.84
C GLN A 209 -11.11 5.72 0.51
N ILE A 210 -11.35 5.33 -0.74
CA ILE A 210 -12.56 4.61 -1.14
C ILE A 210 -12.54 3.22 -0.51
N GLY A 211 -13.55 2.88 0.29
CA GLY A 211 -13.68 1.57 0.94
C GLY A 211 -13.32 1.55 2.41
N GLY A 212 -13.13 2.71 3.05
CA GLY A 212 -13.05 2.81 4.52
C GLY A 212 -11.76 2.26 5.14
N TYR A 213 -10.70 2.05 4.38
CA TYR A 213 -9.37 1.96 4.95
C TYR A 213 -9.02 3.34 5.51
N GLN A 214 -9.50 3.59 6.72
CA GLN A 214 -9.01 4.71 7.52
C GLN A 214 -7.54 4.41 7.78
N TRP A 215 -6.69 5.11 7.07
CA TRP A 215 -5.33 5.37 7.51
C TRP A 215 -5.49 6.16 8.82
N LYS A 216 -5.62 5.44 9.94
CA LYS A 216 -5.58 6.07 11.26
C LYS A 216 -4.20 6.71 11.36
N GLU A 217 -4.19 8.02 11.25
CA GLU A 217 -3.05 8.89 11.56
C GLU A 217 -2.60 8.69 13.00
#